data_f97155da4632412b62d9c6d279790e40
#
_entry.id   f97155da4632412b62d9c6d279790e40
#
_cell.length_a   1.000
_cell.length_b   1.000
_cell.length_c   1.000
_cell.angle_alpha   90.00
_cell.angle_beta   90.00
_cell.angle_gamma   90.00
#
_symmetry.space_group_name_H-M   'P 1'
#
loop_
_entity.id
_entity.type
_entity.pdbx_description
1 polymer ?
#
loop_
_entity_poly.entity_id
_entity_poly.type
_entity_poly.pdbx_seq_one_letter_code
_entity_poly.pdbx_strand_id
1 'polypeptide(L)'
;QDMTVYVEDIPSNQIDNWAKIQSDRFRNPVIRGFHTELETIYEEKNMSLTDDNRKVYTTIGEVLYPNHPYGKQSVLGTQEHLKNPSITNVKNYHTQYYVPNNMAILLSGDFDPDQMIATIDKYFGDMQPNENIPQLAFEPEAPITKPIVKEVYGPDAANVTLAWRTDNAASDDAEYLLLASRILYNGQAGMIDLDLMQ
;
A
#
# COMPACT_ATOMS: atom_id res chain seq x y z
N GLN A 1 0.00 -4.23 1.58
CA GLN A 1 -0.39 -2.82 1.76
C GLN A 1 -1.29 -2.69 2.96
N ASP A 2 -1.10 -1.62 3.72
CA ASP A 2 -1.86 -1.37 4.95
C ASP A 2 -3.12 -0.54 4.68
N MET A 3 -3.21 0.12 3.52
CA MET A 3 -4.37 0.93 3.13
C MET A 3 -4.56 0.97 1.62
N THR A 4 -5.77 1.26 1.20
CA THR A 4 -6.13 1.62 -0.17
C THR A 4 -6.55 3.09 -0.18
N VAL A 5 -5.99 3.88 -1.08
CA VAL A 5 -6.28 5.32 -1.19
C VAL A 5 -6.90 5.60 -2.55
N TYR A 6 -8.06 6.25 -2.55
CA TYR A 6 -8.71 6.80 -3.73
C TYR A 6 -8.43 8.30 -3.77
N VAL A 7 -7.73 8.76 -4.79
CA VAL A 7 -7.35 10.16 -4.94
C VAL A 7 -8.07 10.74 -6.15
N GLU A 8 -8.75 11.86 -5.95
CA GLU A 8 -9.54 12.51 -6.98
C GLU A 8 -9.41 14.03 -6.87
N ASP A 9 -9.19 14.68 -7.99
CA ASP A 9 -9.23 16.13 -8.13
C ASP A 9 -10.55 16.53 -8.78
N ILE A 10 -11.33 17.37 -8.09
CA ILE A 10 -12.64 17.79 -8.55
C ILE A 10 -12.80 19.32 -8.48
N PRO A 11 -13.56 19.96 -9.36
CA PRO A 11 -13.92 21.36 -9.21
C PRO A 11 -14.71 21.62 -7.92
N SER A 12 -14.45 22.72 -7.22
CA SER A 12 -15.08 23.04 -5.92
C SER A 12 -16.62 23.11 -6.00
N ASN A 13 -17.18 23.45 -7.16
CA ASN A 13 -18.62 23.48 -7.40
C ASN A 13 -19.26 22.10 -7.68
N GLN A 14 -18.48 21.01 -7.66
CA GLN A 14 -18.97 19.64 -7.94
C GLN A 14 -18.88 18.72 -6.71
N ILE A 15 -18.62 19.24 -5.55
CA ILE A 15 -18.45 18.45 -4.32
C ILE A 15 -19.71 17.65 -3.94
N ASP A 16 -20.91 18.22 -4.12
CA ASP A 16 -22.18 17.51 -3.87
C ASP A 16 -22.34 16.31 -4.83
N ASN A 17 -22.03 16.49 -6.10
CA ASN A 17 -22.05 15.41 -7.08
C ASN A 17 -21.01 14.35 -6.80
N TRP A 18 -19.80 14.75 -6.42
CA TRP A 18 -18.74 13.84 -6.00
C TRP A 18 -19.17 13.00 -4.78
N ALA A 19 -19.68 13.65 -3.73
CA ALA A 19 -20.14 12.94 -2.53
C ALA A 19 -21.24 11.94 -2.84
N LYS A 20 -22.20 12.30 -3.71
CA LYS A 20 -23.26 11.42 -4.18
C LYS A 20 -22.71 10.20 -4.92
N ILE A 21 -21.76 10.39 -5.85
CA ILE A 21 -21.17 9.31 -6.65
C ILE A 21 -20.34 8.39 -5.76
N GLN A 22 -19.50 8.96 -4.91
CA GLN A 22 -18.61 8.16 -4.06
C GLN A 22 -19.39 7.38 -2.99
N SER A 23 -20.39 7.97 -2.38
CA SER A 23 -21.24 7.26 -1.42
C SER A 23 -21.96 6.06 -2.05
N ASP A 24 -22.47 6.22 -3.27
CA ASP A 24 -23.10 5.10 -4.00
C ASP A 24 -22.07 4.03 -4.38
N ARG A 25 -20.90 4.44 -4.87
CA ARG A 25 -19.78 3.53 -5.22
C ARG A 25 -19.37 2.63 -4.06
N PHE A 26 -19.22 3.19 -2.86
CA PHE A 26 -18.82 2.41 -1.69
C PHE A 26 -19.96 1.60 -1.08
N ARG A 27 -21.20 2.06 -1.22
CA ARG A 27 -22.40 1.37 -0.72
C ARG A 27 -22.84 0.22 -1.64
N ASN A 28 -22.79 0.45 -2.96
CA ASN A 28 -23.33 -0.46 -3.97
C ASN A 28 -22.23 -0.83 -5.00
N PRO A 29 -21.19 -1.57 -4.63
CA PRO A 29 -20.10 -1.87 -5.55
C PRO A 29 -20.60 -2.69 -6.73
N VAL A 30 -20.49 -2.15 -7.93
CA VAL A 30 -20.83 -2.83 -9.18
C VAL A 30 -19.54 -3.31 -9.83
N ILE A 31 -19.27 -4.60 -9.73
CA ILE A 31 -18.10 -5.23 -10.32
C ILE A 31 -18.37 -5.51 -11.80
N ARG A 32 -18.00 -4.57 -12.66
CA ARG A 32 -18.07 -4.68 -14.12
C ARG A 32 -16.67 -4.89 -14.70
N GLY A 33 -16.63 -5.53 -15.88
CA GLY A 33 -15.35 -5.74 -16.58
C GLY A 33 -14.33 -6.57 -15.80
N PHE A 34 -14.78 -7.34 -14.81
CA PHE A 34 -13.91 -8.07 -13.89
C PHE A 34 -12.86 -8.93 -14.60
N HIS A 35 -13.24 -9.67 -15.63
CA HIS A 35 -12.32 -10.54 -16.36
C HIS A 35 -11.30 -9.75 -17.19
N THR A 36 -11.74 -8.67 -17.83
CA THR A 36 -10.85 -7.79 -18.61
C THR A 36 -9.84 -7.10 -17.70
N GLU A 37 -10.29 -6.59 -16.54
CA GLU A 37 -9.39 -5.99 -15.54
C GLU A 37 -8.41 -7.02 -14.98
N LEU A 38 -8.88 -8.23 -14.75
CA LEU A 38 -8.03 -9.32 -14.27
C LEU A 38 -6.92 -9.68 -15.28
N GLU A 39 -7.22 -9.68 -16.58
CA GLU A 39 -6.22 -9.85 -17.64
C GLU A 39 -5.18 -8.73 -17.60
N THR A 40 -5.62 -7.49 -17.42
CA THR A 40 -4.71 -6.33 -17.27
C THR A 40 -3.79 -6.51 -16.05
N ILE A 41 -4.34 -6.87 -14.90
CA ILE A 41 -3.55 -7.11 -13.67
C ILE A 41 -2.59 -8.32 -13.85
N TYR A 42 -3.01 -9.33 -14.59
CA TYR A 42 -2.14 -10.47 -14.90
C TYR A 42 -0.93 -10.05 -15.74
N GLU A 43 -1.12 -9.19 -16.75
CA GLU A 43 -0.03 -8.63 -17.53
C GLU A 43 0.85 -7.67 -16.71
N GLU A 44 0.28 -6.85 -15.83
CA GLU A 44 1.06 -6.05 -14.88
C GLU A 44 1.92 -6.95 -13.97
N LYS A 45 1.39 -8.08 -13.52
CA LYS A 45 2.15 -9.06 -12.76
C LYS A 45 3.30 -9.63 -13.58
N ASN A 46 3.06 -10.02 -14.83
CA ASN A 46 4.10 -10.51 -15.73
C ASN A 46 5.21 -9.47 -15.93
N MET A 47 4.85 -8.21 -16.19
CA MET A 47 5.81 -7.11 -16.30
C MET A 47 6.61 -6.94 -15.01
N SER A 48 5.97 -7.05 -13.85
CA SER A 48 6.66 -6.93 -12.55
C SER A 48 7.72 -8.00 -12.31
N LEU A 49 7.58 -9.18 -12.93
CA LEU A 49 8.55 -10.27 -12.83
C LEU A 49 9.79 -10.06 -13.72
N THR A 50 9.74 -9.12 -14.66
CA THR A 50 10.88 -8.77 -15.51
C THR A 50 11.69 -7.58 -14.96
N ASP A 51 11.18 -6.85 -13.99
CA ASP A 51 11.83 -5.71 -13.36
C ASP A 51 12.78 -6.17 -12.25
N ASP A 52 14.07 -5.92 -12.42
CA ASP A 52 15.10 -6.39 -11.48
C ASP A 52 14.99 -5.73 -10.11
N ASN A 53 14.63 -4.45 -10.03
CA ASN A 53 14.42 -3.78 -8.75
C ASN A 53 13.25 -4.41 -7.98
N ARG A 54 12.16 -4.75 -8.66
CA ARG A 54 11.03 -5.44 -8.04
C ARG A 54 11.40 -6.83 -7.52
N LYS A 55 12.22 -7.58 -8.26
CA LYS A 55 12.75 -8.87 -7.79
C LYS A 55 13.56 -8.70 -6.51
N VAL A 56 14.46 -7.69 -6.49
CA VAL A 56 15.27 -7.37 -5.30
C VAL A 56 14.38 -7.01 -4.11
N TYR A 57 13.42 -6.10 -4.27
CA TYR A 57 12.50 -5.72 -3.20
C TYR A 57 11.64 -6.88 -2.70
N THR A 58 11.18 -7.75 -3.59
CA THR A 58 10.44 -8.97 -3.21
C THR A 58 11.32 -9.88 -2.37
N THR A 59 12.56 -10.14 -2.81
CA THR A 59 13.52 -10.96 -2.07
C THR A 59 13.86 -10.37 -0.70
N ILE A 60 14.02 -9.05 -0.60
CA ILE A 60 14.22 -8.35 0.68
C ILE A 60 13.02 -8.58 1.60
N GLY A 61 11.80 -8.41 1.10
CA GLY A 61 10.58 -8.67 1.86
C GLY A 61 10.53 -10.10 2.40
N GLU A 62 10.77 -11.10 1.55
CA GLU A 62 10.78 -12.51 1.94
C GLU A 62 11.83 -12.86 3.00
N VAL A 63 12.99 -12.21 2.95
CA VAL A 63 14.07 -12.44 3.92
C VAL A 63 13.81 -11.71 5.24
N LEU A 64 13.35 -10.46 5.19
CA LEU A 64 13.15 -9.65 6.39
C LEU A 64 11.85 -10.00 7.13
N TYR A 65 10.83 -10.45 6.40
CA TYR A 65 9.49 -10.69 6.94
C TYR A 65 8.91 -12.06 6.55
N PRO A 66 9.61 -13.18 6.87
CA PRO A 66 9.20 -14.52 6.45
C PRO A 66 7.84 -14.97 7.02
N ASN A 67 7.37 -14.39 8.11
CA ASN A 67 6.08 -14.72 8.72
C ASN A 67 4.99 -13.67 8.45
N HIS A 68 5.38 -12.43 8.18
CA HIS A 68 4.48 -11.33 7.94
C HIS A 68 4.00 -11.26 6.48
N PRO A 69 2.81 -10.76 6.18
CA PRO A 69 2.34 -10.54 4.81
C PRO A 69 3.27 -9.72 3.92
N TYR A 70 4.09 -8.83 4.47
CA TYR A 70 5.08 -8.06 3.71
C TYR A 70 6.08 -8.95 2.96
N GLY A 71 6.41 -10.11 3.49
CA GLY A 71 7.29 -11.07 2.84
C GLY A 71 6.55 -12.18 2.08
N LYS A 72 5.28 -12.45 2.43
CA LYS A 72 4.51 -13.55 1.84
C LYS A 72 3.63 -13.16 0.68
N GLN A 73 3.22 -11.88 0.61
CA GLN A 73 2.20 -11.44 -0.32
C GLN A 73 2.63 -10.15 -1.03
N SER A 74 2.45 -10.11 -2.33
CA SER A 74 2.51 -8.86 -3.09
C SER A 74 1.13 -8.26 -3.26
N VAL A 75 1.05 -6.96 -3.53
CA VAL A 75 -0.22 -6.27 -3.83
C VAL A 75 -0.95 -6.91 -5.00
N LEU A 76 -0.20 -7.30 -6.04
CA LEU A 76 -0.75 -7.96 -7.23
C LEU A 76 -1.09 -9.44 -7.00
N GLY A 77 -0.69 -10.03 -5.86
CA GLY A 77 -0.85 -11.45 -5.62
C GLY A 77 0.12 -12.31 -6.44
N THR A 78 -0.19 -13.60 -6.55
CA THR A 78 0.53 -14.55 -7.40
C THR A 78 -0.18 -14.73 -8.73
N GLN A 79 0.53 -15.22 -9.75
CA GLN A 79 -0.09 -15.58 -11.03
C GLN A 79 -1.21 -16.63 -10.86
N GLU A 80 -1.07 -17.54 -9.92
CA GLU A 80 -2.08 -18.57 -9.62
C GLU A 80 -3.36 -17.93 -9.04
N HIS A 81 -3.24 -16.98 -8.12
CA HIS A 81 -4.39 -16.25 -7.59
C HIS A 81 -5.14 -15.48 -8.68
N LEU A 82 -4.42 -14.93 -9.66
CA LEU A 82 -5.01 -14.19 -10.76
C LEU A 82 -5.70 -15.07 -11.80
N LYS A 83 -5.25 -16.33 -11.95
CA LYS A 83 -5.89 -17.32 -12.84
C LYS A 83 -7.22 -17.86 -12.29
N ASN A 84 -7.36 -17.94 -10.98
CA ASN A 84 -8.53 -18.53 -10.31
C ASN A 84 -9.21 -17.51 -9.36
N PRO A 85 -9.71 -16.39 -9.89
CA PRO A 85 -10.34 -15.36 -9.06
C PRO A 85 -11.71 -15.81 -8.58
N SER A 86 -12.09 -15.34 -7.38
CA SER A 86 -13.43 -15.51 -6.85
C SER A 86 -14.11 -14.16 -6.70
N ILE A 87 -15.09 -13.87 -7.56
CA ILE A 87 -15.93 -12.66 -7.44
C ILE A 87 -16.64 -12.63 -6.08
N THR A 88 -17.03 -13.78 -5.57
CA THR A 88 -17.66 -13.89 -4.24
C THR A 88 -16.70 -13.40 -3.15
N ASN A 89 -15.43 -13.82 -3.19
CA ASN A 89 -14.43 -13.35 -2.24
C ASN A 89 -14.17 -11.85 -2.36
N VAL A 90 -14.13 -11.29 -3.57
CA VAL A 90 -13.98 -9.85 -3.81
C VAL A 90 -15.15 -9.08 -3.19
N LYS A 91 -16.38 -9.54 -3.39
CA LYS A 91 -17.58 -8.93 -2.78
C LYS A 91 -17.56 -9.03 -1.26
N ASN A 92 -17.21 -10.18 -0.72
CA ASN A 92 -17.13 -10.40 0.74
C ASN A 92 -16.06 -9.50 1.35
N TYR A 93 -14.90 -9.37 0.70
CA TYR A 93 -13.85 -8.46 1.13
C TYR A 93 -14.32 -7.01 1.16
N HIS A 94 -14.99 -6.55 0.10
CA HIS A 94 -15.57 -5.21 0.07
C HIS A 94 -16.56 -5.00 1.22
N THR A 95 -17.53 -5.89 1.38
CA THR A 95 -18.54 -5.79 2.45
C THR A 95 -17.93 -5.78 3.84
N GLN A 96 -16.80 -6.48 4.04
CA GLN A 96 -16.15 -6.60 5.34
C GLN A 96 -15.32 -5.37 5.71
N TYR A 97 -14.60 -4.78 4.74
CA TYR A 97 -13.58 -3.78 5.01
C TYR A 97 -13.93 -2.36 4.56
N TYR A 98 -14.84 -2.19 3.58
CA TYR A 98 -15.26 -0.88 3.09
C TYR A 98 -16.49 -0.39 3.86
N VAL A 99 -16.27 -0.08 5.10
CA VAL A 99 -17.31 0.33 6.08
C VAL A 99 -16.85 1.60 6.81
N PRO A 100 -17.78 2.46 7.28
CA PRO A 100 -17.44 3.79 7.76
C PRO A 100 -16.45 3.80 8.94
N ASN A 101 -16.45 2.79 9.79
CA ASN A 101 -15.49 2.67 10.90
C ASN A 101 -14.11 2.13 10.48
N ASN A 102 -13.88 1.89 9.19
CA ASN A 102 -12.59 1.48 8.60
C ASN A 102 -12.20 2.38 7.42
N MET A 103 -12.85 3.53 7.26
CA MET A 103 -12.60 4.47 6.17
C MET A 103 -12.41 5.87 6.71
N ALA A 104 -11.64 6.69 5.99
CA ALA A 104 -11.49 8.11 6.25
C ALA A 104 -11.70 8.90 4.95
N ILE A 105 -12.35 10.05 5.05
CA ILE A 105 -12.49 11.01 3.95
C ILE A 105 -11.61 12.21 4.30
N LEU A 106 -10.64 12.50 3.44
CA LEU A 106 -9.76 13.65 3.57
C LEU A 106 -10.02 14.60 2.40
N LEU A 107 -10.32 15.85 2.72
CA LEU A 107 -10.59 16.88 1.73
C LEU A 107 -9.63 18.05 1.95
N SER A 108 -9.07 18.57 0.86
CA SER A 108 -8.22 19.75 0.86
C SER A 108 -8.61 20.64 -0.32
N GLY A 109 -8.72 21.95 -0.09
CA GLY A 109 -9.07 22.89 -1.16
C GLY A 109 -9.89 24.06 -0.67
N ASP A 110 -10.57 24.72 -1.61
CA ASP A 110 -11.40 25.91 -1.38
C ASP A 110 -12.86 25.49 -1.10
N PHE A 111 -13.20 25.37 0.18
CA PHE A 111 -14.55 25.05 0.66
C PHE A 111 -14.79 25.51 2.09
N ASP A 112 -16.04 25.67 2.48
CA ASP A 112 -16.45 25.90 3.87
C ASP A 112 -16.51 24.54 4.60
N PRO A 113 -15.77 24.35 5.70
CA PRO A 113 -15.72 23.08 6.42
C PRO A 113 -17.06 22.61 6.98
N ASP A 114 -17.88 23.51 7.50
CA ASP A 114 -19.17 23.16 8.12
C ASP A 114 -20.16 22.69 7.06
N GLN A 115 -20.20 23.38 5.92
CA GLN A 115 -21.02 22.94 4.77
C GLN A 115 -20.53 21.60 4.22
N MET A 116 -19.23 21.38 4.23
CA MET A 116 -18.65 20.13 3.78
C MET A 116 -19.02 18.96 4.69
N ILE A 117 -18.93 19.13 6.01
CA ILE A 117 -19.37 18.12 6.98
C ILE A 117 -20.84 17.78 6.76
N ALA A 118 -21.70 18.80 6.60
CA ALA A 118 -23.12 18.55 6.31
C ALA A 118 -23.36 17.80 4.98
N THR A 119 -22.56 18.08 3.97
CA THR A 119 -22.62 17.36 2.68
C THR A 119 -22.17 15.90 2.82
N ILE A 120 -21.08 15.65 3.55
CA ILE A 120 -20.62 14.28 3.81
C ILE A 120 -21.66 13.52 4.63
N ASP A 121 -22.18 14.11 5.70
CA ASP A 121 -23.21 13.48 6.53
C ASP A 121 -24.47 13.13 5.72
N LYS A 122 -24.92 14.02 4.83
CA LYS A 122 -26.06 13.78 3.93
C LYS A 122 -25.91 12.52 3.08
N TYR A 123 -24.70 12.23 2.59
CA TYR A 123 -24.50 11.15 1.62
C TYR A 123 -23.89 9.89 2.25
N PHE A 124 -23.14 10.00 3.32
CA PHE A 124 -22.44 8.87 3.96
C PHE A 124 -22.98 8.53 5.35
N GLY A 125 -23.74 9.43 5.99
CA GLY A 125 -24.15 9.29 7.38
C GLY A 125 -25.06 8.09 7.70
N ASP A 126 -25.72 7.48 6.71
CA ASP A 126 -26.55 6.28 6.88
C ASP A 126 -25.77 4.96 6.67
N MET A 127 -24.49 5.03 6.32
CA MET A 127 -23.65 3.83 6.20
C MET A 127 -23.46 3.15 7.57
N GLN A 128 -23.59 1.83 7.59
CA GLN A 128 -23.53 1.06 8.83
C GLN A 128 -22.10 0.57 9.11
N PRO A 129 -21.61 0.73 10.35
CA PRO A 129 -20.31 0.20 10.74
C PRO A 129 -20.32 -1.33 10.78
N ASN A 130 -19.14 -1.93 10.67
CA ASN A 130 -18.94 -3.36 10.92
C ASN A 130 -18.11 -3.53 12.20
N GLU A 131 -18.76 -4.00 13.26
CA GLU A 131 -18.11 -4.25 14.56
C GLU A 131 -17.18 -5.49 14.53
N ASN A 132 -17.25 -6.28 13.48
CA ASN A 132 -16.51 -7.54 13.34
C ASN A 132 -15.40 -7.45 12.26
N ILE A 133 -14.73 -6.31 12.15
CA ILE A 133 -13.55 -6.21 11.28
C ILE A 133 -12.43 -7.08 11.88
N PRO A 134 -11.90 -8.06 11.13
CA PRO A 134 -10.84 -8.91 11.64
C PRO A 134 -9.60 -8.11 12.04
N GLN A 135 -9.13 -8.34 13.25
CA GLN A 135 -7.85 -7.82 13.69
C GLN A 135 -6.73 -8.73 13.14
N LEU A 136 -5.81 -8.13 12.42
CA LEU A 136 -4.66 -8.85 11.91
C LEU A 136 -3.65 -9.04 13.05
N ALA A 137 -3.35 -10.30 13.34
CA ALA A 137 -2.30 -10.66 14.30
C ALA A 137 -1.24 -11.49 13.57
N PHE A 138 0.01 -11.15 13.78
CA PHE A 138 1.15 -11.83 13.18
C PHE A 138 2.12 -12.26 14.27
N GLU A 139 2.73 -13.42 14.09
CA GLU A 139 3.82 -13.85 14.93
C GLU A 139 5.01 -12.89 14.75
N PRO A 140 5.66 -12.46 15.85
CA PRO A 140 6.84 -11.63 15.76
C PRO A 140 7.94 -12.31 14.95
N GLU A 141 8.61 -11.54 14.10
CA GLU A 141 9.75 -12.05 13.35
C GLU A 141 10.95 -12.29 14.26
N ALA A 142 11.60 -13.42 14.10
CA ALA A 142 12.81 -13.73 14.86
C ALA A 142 13.94 -12.73 14.54
N PRO A 143 14.81 -12.37 15.51
CA PRO A 143 15.95 -11.50 15.26
C PRO A 143 16.90 -12.07 14.22
N ILE A 144 17.36 -11.22 13.30
CA ILE A 144 18.41 -11.57 12.33
C ILE A 144 19.75 -11.37 13.02
N THR A 145 20.43 -12.46 13.37
CA THR A 145 21.68 -12.44 14.16
C THR A 145 22.95 -12.51 13.33
N LYS A 146 22.82 -12.73 12.02
CA LYS A 146 23.94 -12.79 11.06
C LYS A 146 23.50 -12.36 9.68
N PRO A 147 24.42 -11.86 8.84
CA PRO A 147 24.09 -11.50 7.46
C PRO A 147 23.47 -12.66 6.68
N ILE A 148 22.43 -12.37 5.93
CA ILE A 148 21.81 -13.28 4.96
C ILE A 148 22.09 -12.71 3.57
N VAL A 149 22.78 -13.46 2.73
CA VAL A 149 23.12 -13.07 1.37
C VAL A 149 22.17 -13.76 0.41
N LYS A 150 21.59 -12.98 -0.51
CA LYS A 150 20.77 -13.46 -1.62
C LYS A 150 21.29 -12.86 -2.93
N GLU A 151 21.32 -13.66 -3.96
CA GLU A 151 21.64 -13.23 -5.31
C GLU A 151 20.37 -13.19 -6.16
N VAL A 152 20.14 -12.08 -6.82
CA VAL A 152 19.03 -11.87 -7.75
C VAL A 152 19.60 -11.63 -9.13
N TYR A 153 19.14 -12.39 -10.11
CA TYR A 153 19.65 -12.32 -11.48
C TYR A 153 18.69 -11.57 -12.40
N GLY A 154 19.25 -10.70 -13.23
CA GLY A 154 18.54 -9.93 -14.24
C GLY A 154 19.48 -9.28 -15.23
N PRO A 155 18.93 -8.56 -16.25
CA PRO A 155 19.70 -7.89 -17.28
C PRO A 155 20.36 -6.57 -16.85
N ASP A 156 19.94 -5.99 -15.72
CA ASP A 156 20.43 -4.70 -15.26
C ASP A 156 21.89 -4.77 -14.75
N ALA A 157 22.52 -3.60 -14.63
CA ALA A 157 23.86 -3.51 -14.07
C ALA A 157 23.92 -4.06 -12.65
N ALA A 158 24.99 -4.78 -12.34
CA ALA A 158 25.20 -5.37 -11.02
C ALA A 158 25.23 -4.28 -9.93
N ASN A 159 24.49 -4.52 -8.86
CA ASN A 159 24.43 -3.64 -7.69
C ASN A 159 24.40 -4.45 -6.40
N VAL A 160 24.61 -3.79 -5.27
CA VAL A 160 24.49 -4.38 -3.94
C VAL A 160 23.48 -3.56 -3.14
N THR A 161 22.47 -4.24 -2.63
CA THR A 161 21.48 -3.64 -1.73
C THR A 161 21.67 -4.20 -0.32
N LEU A 162 21.79 -3.32 0.65
CA LEU A 162 21.85 -3.65 2.06
C LEU A 162 20.52 -3.26 2.72
N ALA A 163 19.95 -4.19 3.50
CA ALA A 163 18.66 -3.96 4.15
C ALA A 163 18.69 -4.46 5.60
N TRP A 164 18.04 -3.71 6.49
CA TRP A 164 17.88 -4.05 7.90
C TRP A 164 16.41 -3.95 8.29
N ARG A 165 15.99 -4.80 9.20
CA ARG A 165 14.70 -4.64 9.88
C ARG A 165 14.96 -3.89 11.19
N THR A 166 14.18 -2.84 11.39
CA THR A 166 14.20 -2.01 12.59
C THR A 166 12.85 -2.06 13.28
N ASP A 167 12.64 -1.29 14.31
CA ASP A 167 11.33 -1.12 14.91
C ASP A 167 10.37 -0.40 13.95
N ASN A 168 9.09 -0.30 14.32
CA ASN A 168 8.04 0.25 13.47
C ASN A 168 8.23 1.75 13.19
N ALA A 169 7.58 2.24 12.13
CA ALA A 169 7.71 3.63 11.68
C ALA A 169 7.18 4.69 12.67
N ALA A 170 6.44 4.27 13.70
CA ALA A 170 5.95 5.14 14.77
C ALA A 170 6.84 5.10 16.03
N SER A 171 7.94 4.36 16.00
CA SER A 171 8.90 4.30 17.10
C SER A 171 9.83 5.52 17.09
N ASP A 172 10.38 5.85 18.24
CA ASP A 172 11.38 6.92 18.36
C ASP A 172 12.63 6.63 17.51
N ASP A 173 12.97 5.36 17.31
CA ASP A 173 14.09 4.91 16.47
C ASP A 173 13.93 5.33 15.01
N ALA A 174 12.71 5.49 14.51
CA ALA A 174 12.48 5.88 13.12
C ALA A 174 13.08 7.26 12.79
N GLU A 175 12.96 8.22 13.70
CA GLU A 175 13.53 9.57 13.53
C GLU A 175 15.07 9.53 13.62
N TYR A 176 15.63 8.77 14.57
CA TYR A 176 17.07 8.61 14.68
C TYR A 176 17.66 7.93 13.45
N LEU A 177 17.00 6.92 12.90
CA LEU A 177 17.43 6.24 11.68
C LEU A 177 17.33 7.15 10.45
N LEU A 178 16.29 7.98 10.37
CA LEU A 178 16.17 8.98 9.31
C LEU A 178 17.32 10.00 9.40
N LEU A 179 17.64 10.49 10.59
CA LEU A 179 18.76 11.40 10.79
C LEU A 179 20.10 10.72 10.44
N ALA A 180 20.33 9.50 10.92
CA ALA A 180 21.53 8.73 10.61
C ALA A 180 21.68 8.52 9.09
N SER A 181 20.59 8.16 8.39
CA SER A 181 20.62 8.00 6.93
C SER A 181 20.98 9.31 6.20
N ARG A 182 20.51 10.46 6.70
CA ARG A 182 20.84 11.79 6.15
C ARG A 182 22.29 12.20 6.41
N ILE A 183 22.87 11.82 7.54
CA ILE A 183 24.28 12.01 7.82
C ILE A 183 25.15 11.14 6.90
N LEU A 184 24.73 9.92 6.66
CA LEU A 184 25.45 9.02 5.75
C LEU A 184 25.35 9.48 4.29
N TYR A 185 24.12 9.79 3.83
CA TYR A 185 23.88 10.18 2.44
C TYR A 185 22.70 11.14 2.34
N ASN A 186 22.91 12.29 1.72
CA ASN A 186 21.85 13.28 1.45
C ASN A 186 21.92 13.91 0.07
N GLY A 187 22.82 13.44 -0.80
CA GLY A 187 23.01 13.93 -2.16
C GLY A 187 23.83 15.24 -2.26
N GLN A 188 24.42 15.72 -1.15
CA GLN A 188 25.18 16.96 -1.11
C GLN A 188 26.46 16.89 -0.26
N ALA A 189 26.32 16.54 1.01
CA ALA A 189 27.39 16.61 1.99
C ALA A 189 27.34 15.50 3.05
N GLY A 190 26.67 14.38 2.77
CA GLY A 190 26.73 13.19 3.59
C GLY A 190 28.12 12.55 3.51
N MET A 191 28.43 11.68 4.44
CA MET A 191 29.74 11.00 4.48
C MET A 191 30.04 10.24 3.19
N ILE A 192 29.04 9.54 2.64
CA ILE A 192 29.15 8.83 1.36
C ILE A 192 29.34 9.82 0.21
N ASP A 193 28.62 10.94 0.22
CA ASP A 193 28.75 11.97 -0.81
C ASP A 193 30.18 12.55 -0.87
N LEU A 194 30.76 12.81 0.31
CA LEU A 194 32.09 13.42 0.42
C LEU A 194 33.24 12.44 0.22
N ASP A 195 33.09 11.19 0.69
CA ASP A 195 34.20 10.24 0.74
C ASP A 195 34.23 9.28 -0.46
N LEU A 196 33.06 9.01 -1.09
CA LEU A 196 32.97 7.98 -2.13
C LEU A 196 32.44 8.49 -3.50
N MET A 197 31.79 9.65 -3.55
CA MET A 197 31.18 10.15 -4.79
C MET A 197 31.87 11.40 -5.38
N GLN A 198 33.05 11.76 -4.86
CA GLN A 198 33.88 12.87 -5.41
C GLN A 198 34.83 12.38 -6.50
#